data_f070d9121ecb287f2c1b4aaf76c5d261
#
_entry.id   f070d9121ecb287f2c1b4aaf76c5d261
#
_cell.length_a   1.000
_cell.length_b   1.000
_cell.length_c   1.000
_cell.angle_alpha   90.00
_cell.angle_beta   90.00
_cell.angle_gamma   90.00
#
_symmetry.space_group_name_H-M   'P 1'
#
loop_
_entity.id
_entity.type
_entity.pdbx_description
1 polymer ?
#
loop_
_entity_poly.entity_id
_entity_poly.type
_entity_poly.pdbx_seq_one_letter_code
_entity_poly.pdbx_strand_id
1 'polypeptide(L)'
;VVLNDIQQQVVQELDRNIVLLASAGTGKTNTLSYRVAHILETGRATGDQILCLTFTNKACREMKERMIAIVGQEAQAVKVSTFHSFCYTILQEEAKLQEDLFKEFLIFDEEDAEELLSECLPNLVKAYSKEQGIMAPKIHADTIRQVISEVKEHRSKYQYYSANIQEDYARTIKR
;
A
#
# COMPACT_ATOMS: atom_id res chain seq x y z
N VAL A 1 -29.18 -9.18 -10.16
CA VAL A 1 -29.10 -8.32 -8.97
C VAL A 1 -29.53 -6.93 -9.38
N VAL A 2 -30.56 -6.39 -8.72
CA VAL A 2 -31.07 -5.03 -9.01
C VAL A 2 -30.22 -4.04 -8.22
N LEU A 3 -29.58 -3.11 -8.91
CA LEU A 3 -28.87 -1.99 -8.30
C LEU A 3 -29.90 -0.95 -7.83
N ASN A 4 -29.68 -0.33 -6.67
CA ASN A 4 -30.48 0.81 -6.24
C ASN A 4 -30.03 2.09 -6.97
N ASP A 5 -30.81 3.17 -6.83
CA ASP A 5 -30.58 4.43 -7.56
C ASP A 5 -29.16 5.02 -7.35
N ILE A 6 -28.67 4.99 -6.11
CA ILE A 6 -27.31 5.47 -5.79
C ILE A 6 -26.25 4.60 -6.46
N GLN A 7 -26.41 3.27 -6.42
CA GLN A 7 -25.50 2.36 -7.07
C GLN A 7 -25.52 2.54 -8.60
N GLN A 8 -26.69 2.78 -9.20
CA GLN A 8 -26.80 3.09 -10.62
C GLN A 8 -26.07 4.39 -10.99
N GLN A 9 -26.23 5.43 -10.18
CA GLN A 9 -25.48 6.69 -10.37
C GLN A 9 -23.97 6.48 -10.32
N VAL A 10 -23.48 5.67 -9.35
CA VAL A 10 -22.05 5.32 -9.26
C VAL A 10 -21.57 4.55 -10.49
N VAL A 11 -22.38 3.65 -11.02
CA VAL A 11 -22.03 2.88 -12.22
C VAL A 11 -21.94 3.78 -13.46
N GLN A 12 -22.86 4.72 -13.62
CA GLN A 12 -22.97 5.58 -14.78
C GLN A 12 -22.00 6.77 -14.80
N GLU A 13 -21.58 7.24 -13.63
CA GLU A 13 -20.66 8.39 -13.53
C GLU A 13 -19.23 7.99 -13.91
N LEU A 14 -18.79 8.32 -15.12
CA LEU A 14 -17.48 7.94 -15.66
C LEU A 14 -16.46 9.10 -15.72
N ASP A 15 -16.88 10.33 -15.51
CA ASP A 15 -16.05 11.51 -15.74
C ASP A 15 -15.40 12.04 -14.45
N ARG A 16 -15.85 11.58 -13.28
CA ARG A 16 -15.40 12.08 -11.98
C ARG A 16 -14.83 10.96 -11.09
N ASN A 17 -13.92 11.35 -10.21
CA ASN A 17 -13.50 10.50 -9.11
C ASN A 17 -14.67 10.33 -8.12
N ILE A 18 -14.91 9.10 -7.68
CA ILE A 18 -16.00 8.77 -6.78
C ILE A 18 -15.45 8.16 -5.49
N VAL A 19 -15.99 8.60 -4.36
CA VAL A 19 -15.86 7.92 -3.07
C VAL A 19 -17.22 7.39 -2.67
N LEU A 20 -17.37 6.07 -2.62
CA LEU A 20 -18.60 5.39 -2.20
C LEU A 20 -18.48 4.96 -0.74
N LEU A 21 -19.20 5.65 0.15
CA LEU A 21 -19.30 5.28 1.56
C LEU A 21 -20.52 4.36 1.76
N ALA A 22 -20.28 3.16 2.23
CA ALA A 22 -21.32 2.17 2.42
C ALA A 22 -20.93 1.15 3.50
N SER A 23 -21.91 0.70 4.29
CA SER A 23 -21.73 -0.33 5.33
C SER A 23 -21.36 -1.70 4.77
N ALA A 24 -20.90 -2.61 5.60
CA ALA A 24 -20.66 -4.00 5.18
C ALA A 24 -21.95 -4.64 4.65
N GLY A 25 -21.86 -5.49 3.64
CA GLY A 25 -23.00 -6.22 3.05
C GLY A 25 -23.91 -5.41 2.11
N THR A 26 -23.69 -4.12 1.90
CA THR A 26 -24.53 -3.26 1.05
C THR A 26 -24.28 -3.39 -0.45
N GLY A 27 -23.41 -4.31 -0.87
CA GLY A 27 -23.13 -4.55 -2.29
C GLY A 27 -22.05 -3.67 -2.93
N LYS A 28 -21.14 -3.06 -2.14
CA LYS A 28 -20.03 -2.24 -2.68
C LYS A 28 -19.25 -2.92 -3.80
N THR A 29 -18.80 -4.15 -3.56
CA THR A 29 -18.04 -4.93 -4.56
C THR A 29 -18.87 -5.23 -5.79
N ASN A 30 -20.17 -5.47 -5.61
CA ASN A 30 -21.10 -5.66 -6.72
C ASN A 30 -21.24 -4.40 -7.56
N THR A 31 -21.47 -3.25 -6.94
CA THR A 31 -21.53 -1.94 -7.61
C THR A 31 -20.26 -1.66 -8.42
N LEU A 32 -19.10 -1.96 -7.83
CA LEU A 32 -17.81 -1.77 -8.50
C LEU A 32 -17.66 -2.71 -9.71
N SER A 33 -18.11 -3.97 -9.61
CA SER A 33 -18.10 -4.90 -10.74
C SER A 33 -18.99 -4.44 -11.90
N TYR A 34 -20.19 -3.92 -11.60
CA TYR A 34 -21.06 -3.31 -12.61
C TYR A 34 -20.48 -2.03 -13.22
N ARG A 35 -19.79 -1.21 -12.43
CA ARG A 35 -19.10 -0.04 -12.95
C ARG A 35 -18.00 -0.40 -13.94
N VAL A 36 -17.18 -1.39 -13.62
CA VAL A 36 -16.15 -1.89 -14.55
C VAL A 36 -16.79 -2.44 -15.81
N ALA A 37 -17.86 -3.22 -15.67
CA ALA A 37 -18.62 -3.72 -16.81
C ALA A 37 -19.13 -2.58 -17.70
N HIS A 38 -19.70 -1.54 -17.11
CA HIS A 38 -20.19 -0.37 -17.84
C HIS A 38 -19.07 0.39 -18.57
N ILE A 39 -17.87 0.52 -17.95
CA ILE A 39 -16.70 1.11 -18.60
C ILE A 39 -16.30 0.34 -19.85
N LEU A 40 -16.30 -1.00 -19.78
CA LEU A 40 -15.99 -1.87 -20.91
C LEU A 40 -17.05 -1.78 -22.01
N GLU A 41 -18.33 -1.94 -21.67
CA GLU A 41 -19.47 -1.88 -22.59
C GLU A 41 -19.57 -0.54 -23.33
N THR A 42 -19.24 0.55 -22.66
CA THR A 42 -19.25 1.89 -23.30
C THR A 42 -17.98 2.20 -24.07
N GLY A 43 -16.97 1.31 -24.05
CA GLY A 43 -15.69 1.53 -24.73
C GLY A 43 -14.86 2.67 -24.14
N ARG A 44 -15.15 3.10 -22.89
CA ARG A 44 -14.43 4.18 -22.23
C ARG A 44 -12.99 3.80 -21.91
N ALA A 45 -12.74 2.53 -21.63
CA ALA A 45 -11.41 1.95 -21.47
C ALA A 45 -11.45 0.46 -21.87
N THR A 46 -10.30 -0.06 -22.27
CA THR A 46 -10.08 -1.49 -22.49
C THR A 46 -9.72 -2.19 -21.18
N GLY A 47 -9.89 -3.51 -21.11
CA GLY A 47 -9.67 -4.25 -19.87
C GLY A 47 -8.25 -4.13 -19.30
N ASP A 48 -7.24 -4.05 -20.16
CA ASP A 48 -5.83 -3.86 -19.81
C ASP A 48 -5.52 -2.46 -19.22
N GLN A 49 -6.41 -1.49 -19.43
CA GLN A 49 -6.34 -0.15 -18.85
C GLN A 49 -7.03 -0.04 -17.49
N ILE A 50 -7.67 -1.11 -17.01
CA ILE A 50 -8.44 -1.11 -15.76
C ILE A 50 -7.71 -1.92 -14.69
N LEU A 51 -7.47 -1.29 -13.56
CA LEU A 51 -6.92 -1.90 -12.36
C LEU A 51 -7.96 -1.88 -11.23
N CYS A 52 -8.26 -3.07 -10.69
CA CYS A 52 -9.10 -3.23 -9.50
C CYS A 52 -8.25 -3.74 -8.35
N LEU A 53 -8.24 -3.02 -7.23
CA LEU A 53 -7.50 -3.40 -6.03
C LEU A 53 -8.44 -3.80 -4.90
N THR A 54 -8.11 -4.89 -4.21
CA THR A 54 -8.83 -5.40 -3.05
C THR A 54 -7.86 -5.74 -1.92
N PHE A 55 -8.40 -6.11 -0.75
CA PHE A 55 -7.56 -6.50 0.39
C PHE A 55 -7.22 -8.00 0.43
N THR A 56 -8.02 -8.86 -0.19
CA THR A 56 -7.84 -10.32 -0.09
C THR A 56 -7.88 -11.00 -1.44
N ASN A 57 -7.13 -12.09 -1.58
CA ASN A 57 -7.16 -12.93 -2.78
C ASN A 57 -8.54 -13.52 -3.06
N LYS A 58 -9.32 -13.79 -2.01
CA LYS A 58 -10.70 -14.25 -2.15
C LYS A 58 -11.57 -13.18 -2.84
N ALA A 59 -11.47 -11.93 -2.38
CA ALA A 59 -12.22 -10.82 -2.98
C ALA A 59 -11.79 -10.56 -4.43
N CYS A 60 -10.50 -10.73 -4.76
CA CYS A 60 -10.03 -10.65 -6.16
C CYS A 60 -10.73 -11.68 -7.05
N ARG A 61 -10.78 -12.94 -6.61
CA ARG A 61 -11.44 -14.02 -7.39
C ARG A 61 -12.93 -13.75 -7.55
N GLU A 62 -13.63 -13.47 -6.46
CA GLU A 62 -15.08 -13.18 -6.49
C GLU A 62 -15.41 -11.98 -7.38
N MET A 63 -14.59 -10.93 -7.35
CA MET A 63 -14.76 -9.77 -8.21
C MET A 63 -14.55 -10.12 -9.70
N LYS A 64 -13.50 -10.88 -10.01
CA LYS A 64 -13.18 -11.32 -11.36
C LYS A 64 -14.29 -12.20 -11.95
N GLU A 65 -14.73 -13.19 -11.20
CA GLU A 65 -15.83 -14.09 -11.59
C GLU A 65 -17.12 -13.30 -11.87
N ARG A 66 -17.42 -12.32 -11.03
CA ARG A 66 -18.60 -11.47 -11.17
C ARG A 66 -18.54 -10.59 -12.41
N MET A 67 -17.39 -9.98 -12.70
CA MET A 67 -17.21 -9.21 -13.93
C MET A 67 -17.34 -10.08 -15.18
N ILE A 68 -16.75 -11.28 -15.16
CA ILE A 68 -16.90 -12.26 -16.27
C ILE A 68 -18.36 -12.67 -16.47
N ALA A 69 -19.11 -12.83 -15.38
CA ALA A 69 -20.54 -13.15 -15.47
C ALA A 69 -21.39 -12.01 -16.06
N ILE A 70 -20.94 -10.75 -15.97
CA ILE A 70 -21.65 -9.58 -16.50
C ILE A 70 -21.28 -9.31 -17.95
N VAL A 71 -19.98 -9.21 -18.28
CA VAL A 71 -19.49 -8.78 -19.62
C VAL A 71 -18.70 -9.86 -20.37
N GLY A 72 -18.64 -11.08 -19.84
CA GLY A 72 -17.98 -12.19 -20.52
C GLY A 72 -16.46 -12.05 -20.60
N GLN A 73 -15.91 -12.43 -21.76
CA GLN A 73 -14.46 -12.54 -21.96
C GLN A 73 -13.72 -11.19 -21.90
N GLU A 74 -14.39 -10.09 -22.15
CA GLU A 74 -13.78 -8.75 -22.07
C GLU A 74 -13.23 -8.44 -20.67
N ALA A 75 -13.88 -8.96 -19.63
CA ALA A 75 -13.38 -8.86 -18.26
C ALA A 75 -12.05 -9.60 -18.01
N GLN A 76 -11.62 -10.51 -18.89
CA GLN A 76 -10.38 -11.28 -18.69
C GLN A 76 -9.13 -10.38 -18.68
N ALA A 77 -9.12 -9.33 -19.47
CA ALA A 77 -8.01 -8.40 -19.54
C ALA A 77 -7.92 -7.44 -18.31
N VAL A 78 -9.01 -7.30 -17.55
CA VAL A 78 -9.01 -6.43 -16.34
C VAL A 78 -8.07 -6.99 -15.29
N LYS A 79 -7.11 -6.16 -14.85
CA LYS A 79 -6.18 -6.52 -13.77
C LYS A 79 -6.88 -6.40 -12.41
N VAL A 80 -7.07 -7.53 -11.75
CA VAL A 80 -7.60 -7.58 -10.37
C VAL A 80 -6.53 -8.13 -9.44
N SER A 81 -6.15 -7.38 -8.44
CA SER A 81 -5.04 -7.73 -7.55
C SER A 81 -5.30 -7.28 -6.12
N THR A 82 -4.57 -7.83 -5.16
CA THR A 82 -4.46 -7.20 -3.84
C THR A 82 -3.47 -6.03 -3.89
N PHE A 83 -3.58 -5.08 -2.95
CA PHE A 83 -2.62 -3.99 -2.83
C PHE A 83 -1.19 -4.51 -2.71
N HIS A 84 -0.95 -5.49 -1.85
CA HIS A 84 0.38 -6.09 -1.66
C HIS A 84 0.92 -6.74 -2.94
N SER A 85 0.12 -7.56 -3.61
CA SER A 85 0.55 -8.21 -4.87
C SER A 85 0.81 -7.20 -5.98
N PHE A 86 0.03 -6.14 -6.07
CA PHE A 86 0.25 -5.09 -7.04
C PHE A 86 1.55 -4.31 -6.77
N CYS A 87 1.77 -3.89 -5.52
CA CYS A 87 3.01 -3.21 -5.13
C CYS A 87 4.24 -4.10 -5.37
N TYR A 88 4.14 -5.39 -5.05
CA TYR A 88 5.21 -6.35 -5.33
C TYR A 88 5.55 -6.42 -6.82
N THR A 89 4.53 -6.45 -7.69
CA THR A 89 4.76 -6.44 -9.14
C THR A 89 5.50 -5.19 -9.59
N ILE A 90 5.11 -4.00 -9.07
CA ILE A 90 5.80 -2.75 -9.38
C ILE A 90 7.27 -2.81 -8.93
N LEU A 91 7.53 -3.26 -7.70
CA LEU A 91 8.89 -3.37 -7.19
C LEU A 91 9.74 -4.34 -8.02
N GLN A 92 9.16 -5.45 -8.50
CA GLN A 92 9.86 -6.37 -9.39
C GLN A 92 10.18 -5.76 -10.76
N GLU A 93 9.29 -4.95 -11.29
CA GLU A 93 9.53 -4.25 -12.57
C GLU A 93 10.61 -3.19 -12.41
N GLU A 94 10.56 -2.38 -11.36
CA GLU A 94 11.58 -1.39 -11.05
C GLU A 94 12.95 -2.02 -10.76
N ALA A 95 13.00 -3.14 -10.06
CA ALA A 95 14.22 -3.88 -9.76
C ALA A 95 14.95 -4.37 -11.04
N LYS A 96 14.19 -4.68 -12.10
CA LYS A 96 14.75 -5.07 -13.39
C LYS A 96 15.39 -3.90 -14.15
N LEU A 97 14.92 -2.69 -13.89
CA LEU A 97 15.42 -1.46 -14.55
C LEU A 97 16.67 -0.90 -13.87
N GLN A 98 16.88 -1.23 -12.59
CA GLN A 98 18.03 -0.77 -11.80
C GLN A 98 19.05 -1.91 -11.66
N GLU A 99 20.06 -1.96 -12.53
CA GLU A 99 21.04 -3.06 -12.60
C GLU A 99 21.83 -3.30 -11.29
N ASP A 100 21.93 -2.33 -10.39
CA ASP A 100 22.83 -2.36 -9.24
C ASP A 100 22.17 -2.52 -7.87
N LEU A 101 20.84 -2.35 -7.71
CA LEU A 101 20.27 -2.19 -6.37
C LEU A 101 19.37 -3.33 -5.87
N PHE A 102 18.70 -4.12 -6.72
CA PHE A 102 17.68 -5.06 -6.23
C PHE A 102 17.46 -6.28 -7.14
N LYS A 103 18.51 -7.06 -7.46
CA LYS A 103 18.29 -8.31 -8.21
C LYS A 103 17.41 -9.31 -7.46
N GLU A 104 17.49 -9.31 -6.15
CA GLU A 104 16.65 -10.11 -5.27
C GLU A 104 16.34 -9.28 -4.02
N PHE A 105 15.05 -9.05 -3.73
CA PHE A 105 14.62 -8.42 -2.49
C PHE A 105 13.69 -9.35 -1.71
N LEU A 106 13.80 -9.31 -0.41
CA LEU A 106 12.90 -10.00 0.50
C LEU A 106 11.83 -9.02 0.99
N ILE A 107 10.62 -9.52 1.14
CA ILE A 107 9.55 -8.78 1.81
C ILE A 107 9.58 -9.23 3.27
N PHE A 108 9.86 -8.28 4.16
CA PHE A 108 9.81 -8.49 5.59
C PHE A 108 8.39 -8.23 6.08
N ASP A 109 7.88 -9.14 6.90
CA ASP A 109 6.71 -8.87 7.71
C ASP A 109 7.09 -8.09 8.99
N GLU A 110 6.12 -7.90 9.89
CA GLU A 110 6.37 -7.14 11.12
C GLU A 110 7.35 -7.86 12.06
N GLU A 111 7.28 -9.20 12.11
CA GLU A 111 8.15 -10.03 12.97
C GLU A 111 9.58 -10.02 12.43
N ASP A 112 9.77 -10.21 11.13
CA ASP A 112 11.07 -10.13 10.45
C ASP A 112 11.73 -8.76 10.67
N ALA A 113 10.95 -7.68 10.55
CA ALA A 113 11.46 -6.32 10.73
C ALA A 113 11.87 -6.06 12.19
N GLU A 114 11.12 -6.57 13.16
CA GLU A 114 11.43 -6.44 14.58
C GLU A 114 12.66 -7.28 14.98
N GLU A 115 12.81 -8.49 14.45
CA GLU A 115 13.99 -9.32 14.65
C GLU A 115 15.25 -8.63 14.14
N LEU A 116 15.23 -8.15 12.89
CA LEU A 116 16.34 -7.42 12.29
C LEU A 116 16.71 -6.16 13.11
N LEU A 117 15.71 -5.38 13.53
CA LEU A 117 15.95 -4.20 14.36
C LEU A 117 16.55 -4.58 15.71
N SER A 118 16.08 -5.65 16.32
CA SER A 118 16.59 -6.13 17.62
C SER A 118 18.06 -6.57 17.53
N GLU A 119 18.48 -7.12 16.41
CA GLU A 119 19.88 -7.48 16.16
C GLU A 119 20.79 -6.25 15.88
N CYS A 120 20.30 -5.32 15.04
CA CYS A 120 21.11 -4.19 14.59
C CYS A 120 21.17 -3.05 15.61
N LEU A 121 20.07 -2.78 16.32
CA LEU A 121 19.89 -1.61 17.17
C LEU A 121 20.94 -1.49 18.30
N PRO A 122 21.30 -2.55 19.05
CA PRO A 122 22.30 -2.45 20.12
C PRO A 122 23.65 -1.94 19.62
N ASN A 123 24.07 -2.39 18.44
CA ASN A 123 25.34 -1.98 17.84
C ASN A 123 25.30 -0.53 17.35
N LEU A 124 24.19 -0.11 16.73
CA LEU A 124 23.99 1.27 16.28
C LEU A 124 23.96 2.26 17.45
N VAL A 125 23.21 1.94 18.50
CA VAL A 125 23.12 2.76 19.71
C VAL A 125 24.47 2.90 20.40
N LYS A 126 25.22 1.80 20.49
CA LYS A 126 26.56 1.80 21.09
C LYS A 126 27.57 2.62 20.28
N ALA A 127 27.54 2.50 18.95
CA ALA A 127 28.40 3.26 18.06
C ALA A 127 28.11 4.76 18.17
N TYR A 128 26.81 5.14 18.06
CA TYR A 128 26.36 6.53 18.19
C TYR A 128 26.72 7.12 19.56
N SER A 129 26.46 6.41 20.64
CA SER A 129 26.76 6.87 21.99
C SER A 129 28.26 7.09 22.23
N LYS A 130 29.10 6.23 21.65
CA LYS A 130 30.57 6.39 21.69
C LYS A 130 31.00 7.64 20.91
N GLU A 131 30.43 7.88 19.74
CA GLU A 131 30.75 9.05 18.92
C GLU A 131 30.33 10.35 19.59
N GLN A 132 29.16 10.38 20.25
CA GLN A 132 28.62 11.53 20.94
C GLN A 132 29.16 11.71 22.37
N GLY A 133 29.90 10.74 22.90
CA GLY A 133 30.44 10.79 24.29
C GLY A 133 29.33 10.69 25.36
N ILE A 134 28.21 10.04 25.07
CA ILE A 134 27.07 9.89 25.98
C ILE A 134 26.88 8.43 26.40
N MET A 135 26.13 8.22 27.48
CA MET A 135 25.73 6.86 27.87
C MET A 135 24.70 6.32 26.89
N ALA A 136 24.85 5.05 26.46
CA ALA A 136 23.97 4.40 25.52
C ALA A 136 22.53 4.31 26.09
N PRO A 137 21.52 4.96 25.47
CA PRO A 137 20.15 4.87 25.92
C PRO A 137 19.58 3.48 25.65
N LYS A 138 18.60 3.06 26.47
CA LYS A 138 17.82 1.86 26.21
C LYS A 138 16.71 2.20 25.21
N ILE A 139 16.86 1.75 23.98
CA ILE A 139 15.86 1.94 22.92
C ILE A 139 15.27 0.58 22.54
N HIS A 140 13.97 0.52 22.39
CA HIS A 140 13.26 -0.71 22.00
C HIS A 140 13.04 -0.73 20.48
N ALA A 141 13.21 -1.91 19.86
CA ALA A 141 13.04 -2.11 18.43
C ALA A 141 11.65 -1.68 17.93
N ASP A 142 10.61 -2.01 18.66
CA ASP A 142 9.23 -1.60 18.43
C ASP A 142 9.06 -0.06 18.28
N THR A 143 9.66 0.70 19.18
CA THR A 143 9.64 2.17 19.10
C THR A 143 10.31 2.68 17.83
N ILE A 144 11.45 2.11 17.44
CA ILE A 144 12.15 2.50 16.20
C ILE A 144 11.33 2.09 14.97
N ARG A 145 10.69 0.91 14.98
CA ARG A 145 9.81 0.47 13.91
C ARG A 145 8.66 1.45 13.68
N GLN A 146 8.00 1.92 14.75
CA GLN A 146 6.95 2.93 14.67
C GLN A 146 7.45 4.24 14.05
N VAL A 147 8.60 4.75 14.51
CA VAL A 147 9.20 5.96 13.96
C VAL A 147 9.54 5.80 12.47
N ILE A 148 10.09 4.65 12.06
CA ILE A 148 10.38 4.36 10.65
C ILE A 148 9.08 4.37 9.82
N SER A 149 7.99 3.76 10.32
CA SER A 149 6.69 3.76 9.64
C SER A 149 6.14 5.18 9.48
N GLU A 150 6.15 5.98 10.54
CA GLU A 150 5.73 7.38 10.49
C GLU A 150 6.56 8.21 9.50
N VAL A 151 7.88 8.02 9.48
CA VAL A 151 8.77 8.70 8.52
C VAL A 151 8.44 8.30 7.10
N LYS A 152 8.17 7.02 6.83
CA LYS A 152 7.79 6.54 5.49
C LYS A 152 6.44 7.07 5.04
N GLU A 153 5.44 7.11 5.91
CA GLU A 153 4.10 7.63 5.62
C GLU A 153 4.10 9.15 5.38
N HIS A 154 4.94 9.89 6.09
CA HIS A 154 4.95 11.34 6.09
C HIS A 154 6.22 11.95 5.48
N ARG A 155 6.82 11.26 4.50
CA ARG A 155 8.10 11.63 3.90
C ARG A 155 8.21 13.12 3.48
N SER A 156 7.12 13.71 3.00
CA SER A 156 7.07 15.14 2.67
C SER A 156 7.15 16.07 3.89
N LYS A 157 6.67 15.65 5.05
CA LYS A 157 6.82 16.40 6.32
C LYS A 157 8.23 16.27 6.89
N TYR A 158 8.87 15.10 6.73
CA TYR A 158 10.19 14.84 7.31
C TYR A 158 11.35 15.41 6.51
N GLN A 159 11.20 15.73 5.24
CA GLN A 159 12.16 16.58 4.54
C GLN A 159 12.30 17.97 5.19
N TYR A 160 11.23 18.45 5.83
CA TYR A 160 11.25 19.69 6.63
C TYR A 160 11.79 19.47 8.04
N TYR A 161 11.69 18.27 8.59
CA TYR A 161 12.12 17.90 9.95
C TYR A 161 13.54 17.33 10.04
N SER A 162 14.18 16.97 8.92
CA SER A 162 15.52 16.37 8.95
C SER A 162 16.57 17.26 9.62
N ALA A 163 16.40 18.58 9.59
CA ALA A 163 17.23 19.52 10.35
C ALA A 163 16.88 19.56 11.84
N ASN A 164 15.61 19.36 12.20
CA ASN A 164 15.12 19.47 13.58
C ASN A 164 15.18 18.15 14.34
N ILE A 165 15.09 17.01 13.65
CA ILE A 165 15.19 15.68 14.30
C ILE A 165 16.56 15.49 14.94
N GLN A 166 17.63 15.97 14.36
CA GLN A 166 18.95 15.95 15.00
C GLN A 166 18.97 16.76 16.30
N GLU A 167 18.28 17.90 16.37
CA GLU A 167 18.17 18.71 17.58
C GLU A 167 17.23 18.11 18.63
N ASP A 168 16.08 17.58 18.23
CA ASP A 168 15.10 16.98 19.16
C ASP A 168 15.57 15.62 19.69
N TYR A 169 16.23 14.80 18.87
CA TYR A 169 16.91 13.59 19.34
C TYR A 169 18.03 13.93 20.33
N ALA A 170 18.83 14.94 20.03
CA ALA A 170 19.88 15.42 20.94
C ALA A 170 19.31 15.96 22.27
N ARG A 171 18.13 16.56 22.26
CA ARG A 171 17.42 17.02 23.48
C ARG A 171 16.80 15.88 24.29
N THR A 172 16.29 14.85 23.62
CA THR A 172 15.66 13.69 24.29
C THR A 172 16.69 12.79 24.96
N ILE A 173 17.88 12.68 24.37
CA ILE A 173 19.01 11.90 24.92
C ILE A 173 19.75 12.65 26.04
N LYS A 174 19.64 13.98 26.13
CA LYS A 174 20.26 14.79 27.19
C LYS A 174 19.44 14.90 28.48
N ARG A 175 18.25 14.27 28.55
CA ARG A 175 17.44 14.11 29.76
C ARG A 175 17.52 12.69 30.29
#